data_bf95bdc4a91b091b43127b8601c41920
#
_entry.id   bf95bdc4a91b091b43127b8601c41920
#
_cell.length_a   1.000
_cell.length_b   1.000
_cell.length_c   1.000
_cell.angle_alpha   90.00
_cell.angle_beta   90.00
_cell.angle_gamma   90.00
#
_symmetry.space_group_name_H-M   'P 1'
#
loop_
_entity.id
_entity.type
_entity.pdbx_description
1 polymer ?
#
loop_
_entity_poly.entity_id
_entity_poly.type
_entity_poly.pdbx_seq_one_letter_code
_entity_poly.pdbx_strand_id
1 'polypeptide(L)' 'AFIQILDGEAEVTISGKPTKVSFGESIIMPANEPHSVKAVKPFKMLLVMIR' A
#
# COMPACT_ATOMS: atom_id res chain seq x y z
N ALA A 1 9.02 4.55 0.54
CA ALA A 1 7.97 4.33 1.54
C ALA A 1 7.60 2.85 1.61
N PHE A 2 7.16 2.42 2.75
CA PHE A 2 6.81 1.01 3.01
C PHE A 2 5.42 0.99 3.65
N ILE A 3 4.55 0.15 3.13
CA ILE A 3 3.22 -0.06 3.70
C ILE A 3 3.06 -1.52 4.07
N GLN A 4 2.56 -1.78 5.28
CA GLN A 4 2.17 -3.11 5.71
C GLN A 4 0.69 -3.07 6.09
N ILE A 5 -0.09 -4.00 5.56
CA ILE A 5 -1.50 -4.09 5.87
C ILE A 5 -1.67 -4.91 7.15
N LEU A 6 -2.25 -4.28 8.17
CA LEU A 6 -2.46 -4.90 9.47
C LEU A 6 -3.82 -5.57 9.58
N ASP A 7 -4.77 -5.15 8.75
CA ASP A 7 -6.12 -5.70 8.74
C ASP A 7 -6.83 -5.26 7.45
N GLY A 8 -7.68 -6.11 6.88
CA GLY A 8 -8.46 -5.79 5.70
C GLY A 8 -7.68 -5.93 4.40
N GLU A 9 -8.09 -5.17 3.39
CA GLU A 9 -7.47 -5.20 2.07
C GLU A 9 -7.41 -3.79 1.48
N ALA A 10 -6.33 -3.50 0.79
CA ALA A 10 -6.16 -2.24 0.10
C ALA A 10 -5.62 -2.50 -1.31
N GLU A 11 -5.93 -1.59 -2.22
CA GLU A 11 -5.33 -1.61 -3.56
C GLU A 11 -4.34 -0.45 -3.64
N VAL A 12 -3.10 -0.80 -3.90
CA VAL A 12 -2.02 0.18 -4.06
C VAL A 12 -1.68 0.28 -5.53
N THR A 13 -1.80 1.47 -6.09
CA THR A 13 -1.47 1.72 -7.48
C THR A 13 -0.15 2.47 -7.55
N ILE A 14 0.81 1.91 -8.25
CA ILE A 14 2.13 2.51 -8.45
C ILE A 14 2.35 2.64 -9.95
N SER A 15 2.58 3.87 -10.41
CA SER A 15 2.80 4.17 -11.84
C SER A 15 1.72 3.56 -12.73
N GLY A 16 0.48 3.61 -12.28
CA GLY A 16 -0.66 3.11 -13.05
C GLY A 16 -0.89 1.61 -12.96
N LYS A 17 -0.10 0.88 -12.16
CA LYS A 17 -0.27 -0.56 -12.00
C LYS A 17 -0.90 -0.87 -10.64
N PRO A 18 -2.13 -1.35 -10.59
CA PRO A 18 -2.77 -1.69 -9.32
C PRO A 18 -2.25 -3.02 -8.78
N THR A 19 -2.04 -3.05 -7.48
CA THR A 19 -1.64 -4.25 -6.76
C THR A 19 -2.50 -4.38 -5.51
N LYS A 20 -3.13 -5.51 -5.31
CA LYS A 20 -3.94 -5.76 -4.14
C LYS A 20 -3.06 -6.26 -3.00
N VAL A 21 -3.16 -5.64 -1.85
CA VAL A 21 -2.37 -6.00 -0.67
C VAL A 21 -3.34 -6.35 0.44
N SER A 22 -3.20 -7.55 0.99
CA SER A 22 -4.08 -8.09 2.01
C SER A 22 -3.39 -8.16 3.36
N PHE A 23 -4.14 -8.54 4.38
CA PHE A 23 -3.61 -8.69 5.74
C PHE A 23 -2.33 -9.53 5.75
N GLY A 24 -1.33 -9.03 6.46
CA GLY A 24 -0.05 -9.70 6.56
C GLY A 24 0.90 -9.43 5.41
N GLU A 25 0.42 -8.83 4.34
CA GLU A 25 1.27 -8.48 3.20
C GLU A 25 1.83 -7.07 3.34
N SER A 26 2.91 -6.83 2.64
CA SER A 26 3.55 -5.52 2.63
C SER A 26 3.98 -5.16 1.21
N ILE A 27 4.15 -3.86 0.97
CA ILE A 27 4.59 -3.37 -0.32
C ILE A 27 5.54 -2.20 -0.12
N ILE A 28 6.58 -2.15 -0.94
CA ILE A 28 7.52 -1.04 -0.96
C ILE A 28 7.15 -0.13 -2.12
N MET A 29 6.95 1.14 -1.83
CA MET A 29 6.65 2.12 -2.86
C MET A 29 7.92 2.89 -3.20
N PRO A 30 8.40 2.80 -4.46
CA PRO A 30 9.58 3.55 -4.87
C PRO A 30 9.38 5.06 -4.71
N ALA A 31 10.44 5.76 -4.37
CA ALA A 31 10.41 7.23 -4.36
C ALA A 31 10.27 7.73 -5.79
N ASN A 32 9.72 8.91 -5.97
CA ASN A 32 9.59 9.59 -7.27
C ASN A 32 8.62 8.92 -8.25
N GLU A 33 7.82 7.96 -7.81
CA GLU A 33 6.77 7.40 -8.65
C GLU A 33 5.40 7.74 -8.10
N PRO A 34 4.44 8.09 -8.95
CA PRO A 34 3.08 8.35 -8.48
C PRO A 34 2.47 7.08 -7.89
N HIS A 35 1.80 7.24 -6.76
CA HIS A 35 1.15 6.11 -6.11
C HIS A 35 -0.14 6.57 -5.44
N SER A 36 -1.06 5.64 -5.29
CA SER A 36 -2.29 5.87 -4.55
C SER A 36 -2.70 4.62 -3.80
N VAL A 37 -3.48 4.80 -2.74
CA VAL A 37 -4.00 3.69 -1.95
C VAL A 37 -5.51 3.82 -1.90
N LYS A 38 -6.19 2.74 -2.24
CA LYS A 38 -7.64 2.68 -2.24
C LYS A 38 -8.11 1.53 -1.36
N ALA A 39 -9.09 1.78 -0.51
CA ALA A 39 -9.65 0.72 0.33
C ALA A 39 -10.54 -0.18 -0.52
N VAL A 40 -10.26 -1.48 -0.51
CA VAL A 40 -11.14 -2.50 -1.07
C VAL A 40 -12.14 -2.93 0.01
N LYS A 41 -11.64 -3.06 1.24
CA LYS A 41 -12.42 -3.28 2.44
C LYS A 41 -11.87 -2.36 3.53
N PRO A 42 -12.60 -2.11 4.61
CA PRO A 42 -12.01 -1.36 5.72
C PRO A 42 -10.67 -2.00 6.11
N PHE A 43 -9.65 -1.19 6.26
CA PHE A 43 -8.32 -1.71 6.53
C PHE A 43 -7.55 -0.82 7.50
N LYS A 44 -6.55 -1.42 8.12
CA LYS A 44 -5.55 -0.73 8.91
C LYS A 44 -4.20 -0.97 8.28
N MET A 45 -3.39 0.06 8.21
CA MET A 45 -2.06 -0.06 7.64
C MET A 45 -1.03 0.63 8.52
N LEU A 46 0.19 0.11 8.44
CA LEU A 46 1.37 0.75 9.01
C LEU A 46 2.16 1.36 7.86
N LEU A 47 2.38 2.67 7.93
CA LEU A 47 3.15 3.38 6.92
C LEU A 47 4.47 3.80 7.52
N VAL A 48 5.57 3.37 6.92
CA VAL A 48 6.92 3.78 7.30
C VAL A 48 7.50 4.59 6.16
N MET A 49 7.86 5.83 6.47
CA MET A 49 8.48 6.73 5.49
C MET A 49 9.94 6.89 5.83
N ILE A 50 10.79 6.61 4.86
CA ILE A 50 12.23 6.74 4.99
C ILE A 50 12.69 7.81 4.01
N ARG A 51 13.47 8.73 4.52
CA ARG A 51 14.05 9.80 3.70
C ARG A 51 15.49 9.49 3.36
#